data_be28fecc17261a71f967f9aed1be9f39
#
_entry.id   be28fecc17261a71f967f9aed1be9f39
#
_cell.length_a   1.000
_cell.length_b   1.000
_cell.length_c   1.000
_cell.angle_alpha   90.00
_cell.angle_beta   90.00
_cell.angle_gamma   90.00
#
_symmetry.space_group_name_H-M   'P 1'
#
loop_
_entity.id
_entity.type
_entity.pdbx_description
1 polymer ?
#
loop_
_entity_poly.entity_id
_entity_poly.type
_entity_poly.pdbx_seq_one_letter_code
_entity_poly.pdbx_strand_id
1 'polypeptide(L)'
;VKIEQAAQEAERDLRKTVRDLLVKRPLSPQELAEELQCNITSIKSVLKSLRLAGANISELIGGKLYLNKLLQSGGSLTLQAKDRGDGWTVVGFITDNHLCNRHSRLDVLEAGYDFFQREGVTHVLNGGNWVDGEARFNRHELIVAPGMDPQLDYAIETYPQRPGVTTHYITGDDHEGWWLHRECVNVGEYFEMRAKKAGRNDLSYLGHVEADIRLKCGKGAAVGRLMHPGGGSAYALSYAPQKLVEAFQGGEKPAVLWIGHYHKYDWCYPREVHCISGGCTTDQSAFLRKNKIGVHVGYGMTKIQQDKTDGHITRVQHEWVPWYDRGYYERRFG
;
A
#
# COMPACT_ATOMS: atom_id res chain seq x y z
N VAL A 1 -30.68 -31.05 -3.69
CA VAL A 1 -30.16 -29.75 -4.20
C VAL A 1 -30.44 -28.62 -3.21
N LYS A 2 -31.69 -28.30 -2.80
CA LYS A 2 -31.98 -27.19 -1.86
C LYS A 2 -31.43 -27.43 -0.45
N ILE A 3 -31.46 -28.67 0.05
CA ILE A 3 -30.94 -29.03 1.39
C ILE A 3 -29.41 -28.95 1.41
N GLU A 4 -28.74 -29.38 0.36
CA GLU A 4 -27.29 -29.32 0.23
C GLU A 4 -26.78 -27.85 0.11
N GLN A 5 -27.49 -27.00 -0.61
CA GLN A 5 -27.19 -25.59 -0.72
C GLN A 5 -27.34 -24.86 0.64
N ALA A 6 -28.40 -25.15 1.39
CA ALA A 6 -28.60 -24.60 2.72
C ALA A 6 -27.52 -25.07 3.73
N ALA A 7 -27.10 -26.35 3.64
CA ALA A 7 -26.03 -26.86 4.48
C ALA A 7 -24.66 -26.23 4.17
N GLN A 8 -24.35 -25.99 2.89
CA GLN A 8 -23.11 -25.30 2.46
C GLN A 8 -23.11 -23.83 2.88
N GLU A 9 -24.24 -23.18 2.83
CA GLU A 9 -24.37 -21.78 3.25
C GLU A 9 -24.20 -21.65 4.78
N ALA A 10 -24.82 -22.53 5.56
CA ALA A 10 -24.64 -22.60 7.01
C ALA A 10 -23.19 -22.91 7.42
N GLU A 11 -22.50 -23.82 6.71
CA GLU A 11 -21.08 -24.10 6.95
C GLU A 11 -20.19 -22.91 6.63
N ARG A 12 -20.48 -22.17 5.56
CA ARG A 12 -19.77 -20.95 5.17
C ARG A 12 -19.91 -19.84 6.20
N ASP A 13 -21.14 -19.67 6.75
CA ASP A 13 -21.41 -18.67 7.77
C ASP A 13 -20.74 -19.03 9.11
N LEU A 14 -20.78 -20.30 9.52
CA LEU A 14 -20.08 -20.79 10.70
C LEU A 14 -18.57 -20.57 10.57
N ARG A 15 -18.00 -20.86 9.41
CA ARG A 15 -16.57 -20.65 9.12
C ARG A 15 -16.18 -19.18 9.24
N LYS A 16 -16.99 -18.26 8.73
CA LYS A 16 -16.79 -16.82 8.85
C LYS A 16 -16.83 -16.38 10.30
N THR A 17 -17.84 -16.82 11.05
CA THR A 17 -18.04 -16.43 12.44
C THR A 17 -16.92 -16.94 13.34
N VAL A 18 -16.47 -18.19 13.18
CA VAL A 18 -15.31 -18.76 13.91
C VAL A 18 -14.04 -17.95 13.62
N ARG A 19 -13.81 -17.60 12.37
CA ARG A 19 -12.68 -16.75 11.97
C ARG A 19 -12.72 -15.39 12.67
N ASP A 20 -13.86 -14.72 12.65
CA ASP A 20 -14.05 -13.38 13.23
C ASP A 20 -13.88 -13.37 14.75
N LEU A 21 -14.28 -14.45 15.44
CA LEU A 21 -14.09 -14.62 16.88
C LEU A 21 -12.62 -14.81 17.22
N LEU A 22 -11.92 -15.71 16.51
CA LEU A 22 -10.49 -16.01 16.75
C LEU A 22 -9.57 -14.82 16.41
N VAL A 23 -10.00 -13.89 15.58
CA VAL A 23 -9.31 -12.63 15.34
C VAL A 23 -9.42 -11.68 16.53
N LYS A 24 -10.57 -11.69 17.22
CA LYS A 24 -10.86 -10.76 18.33
C LYS A 24 -10.21 -11.19 19.65
N ARG A 25 -10.19 -12.49 19.93
CA ARG A 25 -9.67 -13.03 21.19
C ARG A 25 -9.32 -14.52 21.08
N PRO A 26 -8.36 -15.01 21.91
CA PRO A 26 -8.06 -16.42 21.98
C PRO A 26 -9.24 -17.20 22.60
N LEU A 27 -9.67 -18.28 21.94
CA LEU A 27 -10.74 -19.17 22.38
C LEU A 27 -10.35 -20.62 22.18
N SER A 28 -10.70 -21.49 23.12
CA SER A 28 -10.59 -22.93 22.95
C SER A 28 -11.71 -23.46 22.02
N PRO A 29 -11.55 -24.64 21.41
CA PRO A 29 -12.62 -25.25 20.63
C PRO A 29 -13.92 -25.46 21.42
N GLN A 30 -13.83 -25.69 22.74
CA GLN A 30 -14.97 -25.78 23.63
C GLN A 30 -15.69 -24.44 23.80
N GLU A 31 -14.95 -23.38 24.12
CA GLU A 31 -15.51 -22.02 24.23
C GLU A 31 -16.16 -21.55 22.92
N LEU A 32 -15.59 -21.90 21.75
CA LEU A 32 -16.20 -21.63 20.45
C LEU A 32 -17.53 -22.41 20.26
N ALA A 33 -17.55 -23.67 20.66
CA ALA A 33 -18.76 -24.50 20.55
C ALA A 33 -19.91 -23.98 21.45
N GLU A 34 -19.59 -23.57 22.66
CA GLU A 34 -20.53 -22.97 23.62
C GLU A 34 -21.05 -21.62 23.12
N GLU A 35 -20.18 -20.73 22.71
CA GLU A 35 -20.55 -19.37 22.24
C GLU A 35 -21.40 -19.41 20.97
N LEU A 36 -21.12 -20.34 20.07
CA LEU A 36 -21.85 -20.51 18.80
C LEU A 36 -22.98 -21.51 18.87
N GLN A 37 -23.26 -22.07 20.07
CA GLN A 37 -24.30 -23.05 20.31
C GLN A 37 -24.32 -24.22 19.31
N CYS A 38 -23.11 -24.72 18.98
CA CYS A 38 -22.94 -25.78 18.00
C CYS A 38 -22.08 -26.93 18.54
N ASN A 39 -22.05 -28.05 17.81
CA ASN A 39 -21.28 -29.21 18.21
C ASN A 39 -19.78 -28.96 18.05
N ILE A 40 -18.97 -29.38 19.04
CA ILE A 40 -17.53 -29.28 19.03
C ILE A 40 -16.88 -29.96 17.81
N THR A 41 -17.52 -31.01 17.27
CA THR A 41 -17.07 -31.71 16.06
C THR A 41 -17.16 -30.77 14.84
N SER A 42 -18.22 -29.98 14.76
CA SER A 42 -18.41 -28.95 13.72
C SER A 42 -17.32 -27.88 13.82
N ILE A 43 -17.00 -27.40 15.02
CA ILE A 43 -15.91 -26.45 15.25
C ILE A 43 -14.56 -27.04 14.82
N LYS A 44 -14.25 -28.29 15.19
CA LYS A 44 -12.99 -28.95 14.79
C LYS A 44 -12.89 -29.10 13.26
N SER A 45 -14.00 -29.43 12.57
CA SER A 45 -14.08 -29.49 11.12
C SER A 45 -13.80 -28.12 10.48
N VAL A 46 -14.42 -27.07 11.00
CA VAL A 46 -14.23 -25.69 10.52
C VAL A 46 -12.78 -25.24 10.77
N LEU A 47 -12.20 -25.50 11.91
CA LEU A 47 -10.80 -25.17 12.22
C LEU A 47 -9.83 -25.90 11.26
N LYS A 48 -10.09 -27.16 10.97
CA LYS A 48 -9.32 -27.92 9.97
C LYS A 48 -9.45 -27.31 8.58
N SER A 49 -10.68 -26.96 8.16
CA SER A 49 -10.97 -26.32 6.88
C SER A 49 -10.28 -24.93 6.78
N LEU A 50 -10.28 -24.14 7.84
CA LEU A 50 -9.58 -22.85 7.91
C LEU A 50 -8.07 -23.03 7.75
N ARG A 51 -7.47 -23.98 8.46
CA ARG A 51 -6.03 -24.29 8.33
C ARG A 51 -5.65 -24.75 6.94
N LEU A 52 -6.46 -25.60 6.32
CA LEU A 52 -6.26 -26.07 4.95
C LEU A 52 -6.38 -24.92 3.91
N ALA A 53 -7.16 -23.89 4.26
CA ALA A 53 -7.30 -22.68 3.44
C ALA A 53 -6.21 -21.62 3.76
N GLY A 54 -5.15 -21.99 4.50
CA GLY A 54 -4.02 -21.09 4.80
C GLY A 54 -4.23 -20.17 6.00
N ALA A 55 -5.29 -20.36 6.80
CA ALA A 55 -5.46 -19.56 8.01
C ALA A 55 -4.40 -19.90 9.06
N ASN A 56 -3.63 -18.92 9.50
CA ASN A 56 -2.58 -19.09 10.52
C ASN A 56 -3.19 -19.11 11.92
N ILE A 57 -3.68 -20.28 12.34
CA ILE A 57 -4.27 -20.51 13.66
C ILE A 57 -3.22 -21.11 14.56
N SER A 58 -2.73 -20.32 15.54
CA SER A 58 -1.79 -20.73 16.59
C SER A 58 -2.52 -21.12 17.86
N GLU A 59 -1.86 -21.91 18.68
CA GLU A 59 -2.35 -22.40 19.96
C GLU A 59 -1.52 -21.83 21.10
N LEU A 60 -2.17 -21.23 22.08
CA LEU A 60 -1.57 -20.78 23.32
C LEU A 60 -1.48 -21.90 24.35
N ILE A 61 -0.64 -21.72 25.35
CA ILE A 61 -0.60 -22.57 26.54
C ILE A 61 -2.02 -22.59 27.15
N GLY A 62 -2.59 -23.80 27.34
CA GLY A 62 -3.98 -23.98 27.81
C GLY A 62 -4.99 -24.24 26.66
N GLY A 63 -4.53 -24.52 25.45
CA GLY A 63 -5.38 -24.99 24.34
C GLY A 63 -6.27 -23.92 23.70
N LYS A 64 -6.04 -22.64 24.02
CA LYS A 64 -6.76 -21.53 23.36
C LYS A 64 -6.13 -21.25 22.01
N LEU A 65 -6.97 -21.20 21.00
CA LEU A 65 -6.62 -20.90 19.63
C LEU A 65 -6.83 -19.41 19.35
N TYR A 66 -5.96 -18.82 18.57
CA TYR A 66 -6.15 -17.48 18.01
C TYR A 66 -5.75 -17.49 16.54
N LEU A 67 -6.47 -16.75 15.77
CA LEU A 67 -6.05 -16.48 14.41
C LEU A 67 -5.00 -15.38 14.48
N ASN A 68 -3.76 -15.75 14.22
CA ASN A 68 -2.79 -14.73 13.88
C ASN A 68 -3.39 -13.98 12.68
N LYS A 69 -3.91 -12.77 12.94
CA LYS A 69 -3.68 -11.78 11.93
C LYS A 69 -2.16 -11.76 11.81
N LEU A 70 -1.62 -12.50 10.86
CA LEU A 70 -0.43 -12.02 10.21
C LEU A 70 -0.74 -10.53 10.05
N LEU A 71 0.13 -9.67 10.53
CA LEU A 71 0.21 -8.34 9.96
C LEU A 71 0.12 -8.64 8.48
N GLN A 72 -1.09 -8.53 7.91
CA GLN A 72 -1.21 -8.74 6.50
C GLN A 72 -0.35 -7.62 5.95
N SER A 73 0.86 -7.98 5.56
CA SER A 73 1.53 -7.22 4.55
C SER A 73 0.51 -7.23 3.42
N GLY A 74 -0.29 -6.16 3.29
CA GLY A 74 -1.28 -6.13 2.26
C GLY A 74 -2.73 -6.03 2.73
N GLY A 75 -3.21 -4.80 2.94
CA GLY A 75 -4.61 -4.45 2.78
C GLY A 75 -5.03 -4.66 1.33
N SER A 76 -6.31 -4.51 1.04
CA SER A 76 -6.81 -4.53 -0.33
C SER A 76 -7.70 -3.34 -0.60
N LEU A 77 -7.54 -2.75 -1.78
CA LEU A 77 -8.36 -1.68 -2.31
C LEU A 77 -9.08 -2.20 -3.55
N THR A 78 -10.38 -1.94 -3.70
CA THR A 78 -11.09 -2.20 -4.95
C THR A 78 -11.37 -0.89 -5.66
N LEU A 79 -10.82 -0.75 -6.86
CA LEU A 79 -11.10 0.36 -7.78
C LEU A 79 -12.03 -0.13 -8.89
N GLN A 80 -13.08 0.66 -9.14
CA GLN A 80 -14.01 0.42 -10.24
C GLN A 80 -13.55 1.23 -11.46
N ALA A 81 -13.46 0.60 -12.61
CA ALA A 81 -13.36 1.34 -13.86
C ALA A 81 -14.55 2.31 -13.94
N LYS A 82 -14.25 3.60 -14.13
CA LYS A 82 -15.31 4.60 -14.28
C LYS A 82 -16.19 4.21 -15.45
N ASP A 83 -17.50 4.28 -15.24
CA ASP A 83 -18.52 3.89 -16.23
C ASP A 83 -18.67 4.96 -17.32
N ARG A 84 -17.54 5.38 -17.90
CA ARG A 84 -17.49 6.23 -19.10
C ARG A 84 -17.70 5.42 -20.39
N GLY A 85 -18.12 4.16 -20.26
CA GLY A 85 -18.35 3.28 -21.41
C GLY A 85 -17.09 2.61 -21.97
N ASP A 86 -15.89 3.03 -21.57
CA ASP A 86 -14.59 2.69 -22.16
C ASP A 86 -13.72 1.72 -21.36
N GLY A 87 -14.13 1.37 -20.11
CA GLY A 87 -13.40 0.41 -19.27
C GLY A 87 -12.08 0.93 -18.68
N TRP A 88 -11.87 2.25 -18.62
CA TRP A 88 -10.66 2.85 -18.07
C TRP A 88 -10.72 3.06 -16.55
N THR A 89 -9.67 2.64 -15.87
CA THR A 89 -9.34 3.03 -14.49
C THR A 89 -8.16 4.00 -14.53
N VAL A 90 -8.26 5.12 -13.80
CA VAL A 90 -7.21 6.14 -13.75
C VAL A 90 -6.79 6.32 -12.30
N VAL A 91 -5.49 6.20 -12.02
CA VAL A 91 -4.90 6.39 -10.69
C VAL A 91 -3.71 7.34 -10.76
N GLY A 92 -3.59 8.24 -9.79
CA GLY A 92 -2.36 8.97 -9.54
C GLY A 92 -1.36 8.09 -8.81
N PHE A 93 -0.08 8.31 -9.01
CA PHE A 93 0.97 7.61 -8.28
C PHE A 93 2.04 8.58 -7.79
N ILE A 94 2.29 8.54 -6.50
CA ILE A 94 3.29 9.34 -5.82
C ILE A 94 3.93 8.48 -4.72
N THR A 95 5.17 8.74 -4.34
CA THR A 95 5.87 7.92 -3.35
C THR A 95 7.06 8.67 -2.79
N ASP A 96 7.62 8.19 -1.69
CA ASP A 96 8.87 8.67 -1.13
C ASP A 96 8.87 10.20 -0.93
N ASN A 97 7.86 10.68 -0.22
CA ASN A 97 7.67 12.11 0.04
C ASN A 97 8.62 12.63 1.12
N HIS A 98 8.98 11.78 2.09
CA HIS A 98 9.86 12.10 3.21
C HIS A 98 9.48 13.41 3.90
N LEU A 99 8.19 13.61 4.17
CA LEU A 99 7.74 14.77 4.92
C LEU A 99 8.50 14.86 6.24
N CYS A 100 8.67 16.05 6.76
CA CYS A 100 9.54 16.40 7.88
C CYS A 100 11.04 16.34 7.61
N ASN A 101 11.50 15.92 6.44
CA ASN A 101 12.88 16.10 6.01
C ASN A 101 13.06 17.46 5.34
N ARG A 102 14.18 18.14 5.60
CA ARG A 102 14.51 19.44 4.97
C ARG A 102 14.66 19.39 3.46
N HIS A 103 14.83 18.20 2.89
CA HIS A 103 14.90 17.96 1.45
C HIS A 103 13.54 17.60 0.84
N SER A 104 12.47 17.47 1.65
CA SER A 104 11.14 17.22 1.13
C SER A 104 10.65 18.39 0.27
N ARG A 105 10.07 18.07 -0.88
CA ARG A 105 9.59 19.02 -1.88
C ARG A 105 8.07 19.10 -1.82
N LEU A 106 7.56 19.87 -0.85
CA LEU A 106 6.13 20.14 -0.71
C LEU A 106 5.54 20.79 -1.96
N ASP A 107 6.31 21.65 -2.64
CA ASP A 107 5.90 22.28 -3.89
C ASP A 107 5.63 21.26 -5.01
N VAL A 108 6.45 20.21 -5.10
CA VAL A 108 6.25 19.13 -6.07
C VAL A 108 5.06 18.26 -5.68
N LEU A 109 4.91 17.97 -4.39
CA LEU A 109 3.78 17.20 -3.87
C LEU A 109 2.46 17.93 -4.13
N GLU A 110 2.39 19.24 -3.85
CA GLU A 110 1.22 20.09 -4.15
C GLU A 110 0.91 20.13 -5.66
N ALA A 111 1.93 20.36 -6.49
CA ALA A 111 1.77 20.38 -7.95
C ALA A 111 1.25 19.05 -8.50
N GLY A 112 1.67 17.92 -7.90
CA GLY A 112 1.17 16.59 -8.23
C GLY A 112 -0.33 16.46 -7.96
N TYR A 113 -0.80 16.93 -6.81
CA TYR A 113 -2.22 16.90 -6.47
C TYR A 113 -3.06 17.86 -7.32
N ASP A 114 -2.54 19.03 -7.70
CA ASP A 114 -3.18 19.92 -8.65
C ASP A 114 -3.31 19.28 -10.05
N PHE A 115 -2.26 18.57 -10.47
CA PHE A 115 -2.29 17.79 -11.70
C PHE A 115 -3.33 16.68 -11.63
N PHE A 116 -3.36 15.88 -10.56
CA PHE A 116 -4.33 14.79 -10.39
C PHE A 116 -5.76 15.30 -10.41
N GLN A 117 -6.04 16.40 -9.71
CA GLN A 117 -7.38 17.01 -9.72
C GLN A 117 -7.78 17.47 -11.11
N ARG A 118 -6.89 18.16 -11.84
CA ARG A 118 -7.14 18.65 -13.19
C ARG A 118 -7.42 17.51 -14.19
N GLU A 119 -6.68 16.39 -14.05
CA GLU A 119 -6.87 15.20 -14.89
C GLU A 119 -8.07 14.34 -14.44
N GLY A 120 -8.80 14.75 -13.41
CA GLY A 120 -9.98 14.06 -12.90
C GLY A 120 -9.64 12.73 -12.19
N VAL A 121 -8.44 12.60 -11.65
CA VAL A 121 -8.04 11.48 -10.80
C VAL A 121 -8.77 11.58 -9.48
N THR A 122 -9.38 10.47 -9.03
CA THR A 122 -10.09 10.39 -7.75
C THR A 122 -9.36 9.51 -6.73
N HIS A 123 -8.42 8.70 -7.19
CA HIS A 123 -7.63 7.80 -6.35
C HIS A 123 -6.15 8.00 -6.62
N VAL A 124 -5.40 8.36 -5.59
CA VAL A 124 -3.94 8.46 -5.62
C VAL A 124 -3.36 7.32 -4.80
N LEU A 125 -2.39 6.61 -5.34
CA LEU A 125 -1.62 5.60 -4.63
C LEU A 125 -0.34 6.25 -4.10
N ASN A 126 -0.05 6.10 -2.80
CA ASN A 126 1.22 6.50 -2.21
C ASN A 126 2.00 5.25 -1.81
N GLY A 127 3.17 5.11 -2.42
CA GLY A 127 4.04 3.94 -2.33
C GLY A 127 4.89 3.84 -1.06
N GLY A 128 4.57 4.56 0.02
CA GLY A 128 5.33 4.54 1.28
C GLY A 128 6.39 5.64 1.39
N ASN A 129 7.08 5.66 2.52
CA ASN A 129 8.04 6.70 2.91
C ASN A 129 7.43 8.12 2.80
N TRP A 130 6.19 8.25 3.29
CA TRP A 130 5.45 9.53 3.26
C TRP A 130 5.92 10.51 4.35
N VAL A 131 6.45 10.05 5.50
CA VAL A 131 7.25 10.84 6.44
C VAL A 131 8.66 10.28 6.56
N ASP A 132 9.59 11.09 7.06
CA ASP A 132 11.01 10.72 7.11
C ASP A 132 11.31 9.68 8.20
N GLY A 133 10.50 9.62 9.25
CA GLY A 133 10.74 8.73 10.37
C GLY A 133 12.00 9.10 11.17
N GLU A 134 12.48 8.16 11.96
CA GLU A 134 13.69 8.33 12.80
C GLU A 134 14.61 7.11 12.68
N ALA A 135 14.67 6.50 11.49
CA ALA A 135 15.55 5.39 11.24
C ALA A 135 17.04 5.79 11.32
N ARG A 136 17.89 4.80 11.40
CA ARG A 136 19.37 4.95 11.50
C ARG A 136 20.01 5.83 10.42
N PHE A 137 19.33 6.05 9.32
CA PHE A 137 19.82 6.88 8.20
C PHE A 137 19.51 8.36 8.36
N ASN A 138 18.59 8.71 9.26
CA ASN A 138 18.08 10.04 9.42
C ASN A 138 18.90 10.77 10.49
N ARG A 139 19.49 11.87 10.11
CA ARG A 139 20.18 12.73 11.04
C ARG A 139 19.18 13.72 11.60
N HIS A 140 19.15 13.92 12.91
CA HIS A 140 18.26 14.89 13.58
C HIS A 140 18.35 16.29 12.96
N GLU A 141 19.52 16.69 12.45
CA GLU A 141 19.71 17.98 11.77
C GLU A 141 18.92 18.12 10.47
N LEU A 142 18.50 17.01 9.86
CA LEU A 142 17.67 17.00 8.64
C LEU A 142 16.18 16.93 8.94
N ILE A 143 15.79 16.54 10.16
CA ILE A 143 14.39 16.39 10.56
C ILE A 143 13.86 17.72 11.11
N VAL A 144 12.76 18.20 10.53
CA VAL A 144 12.11 19.46 10.95
C VAL A 144 11.27 19.28 12.22
N ALA A 145 10.60 18.11 12.34
CA ALA A 145 9.76 17.77 13.47
C ALA A 145 10.19 16.40 14.03
N PRO A 146 11.11 16.34 15.03
CA PRO A 146 11.55 15.07 15.60
C PRO A 146 10.45 14.45 16.48
N GLY A 147 10.39 13.12 16.47
CA GLY A 147 9.38 12.32 17.16
C GLY A 147 8.24 11.85 16.27
N MET A 148 7.63 10.71 16.63
CA MET A 148 6.54 10.13 15.84
C MET A 148 5.35 11.09 15.75
N ASP A 149 4.77 11.48 16.87
CA ASP A 149 3.57 12.33 16.90
C ASP A 149 3.77 13.68 16.20
N PRO A 150 4.88 14.43 16.41
CA PRO A 150 5.12 15.67 15.68
C PRO A 150 5.22 15.49 14.16
N GLN A 151 5.81 14.37 13.68
CA GLN A 151 5.87 14.09 12.25
C GLN A 151 4.50 13.74 11.67
N LEU A 152 3.68 12.99 12.41
CA LEU A 152 2.31 12.68 11.98
C LEU A 152 1.43 13.93 11.95
N ASP A 153 1.53 14.81 12.94
CA ASP A 153 0.79 16.08 12.95
C ASP A 153 1.22 16.97 11.79
N TYR A 154 2.52 17.11 11.56
CA TYR A 154 3.04 17.82 10.40
C TYR A 154 2.51 17.25 9.08
N ALA A 155 2.46 15.91 8.93
CA ALA A 155 1.91 15.28 7.73
C ALA A 155 0.39 15.52 7.59
N ILE A 156 -0.39 15.48 8.68
CA ILE A 156 -1.82 15.80 8.65
C ILE A 156 -2.07 17.23 8.14
N GLU A 157 -1.26 18.16 8.59
CA GLU A 157 -1.40 19.57 8.23
C GLU A 157 -0.91 19.89 6.81
N THR A 158 0.18 19.27 6.38
CA THR A 158 0.88 19.65 5.14
C THR A 158 0.60 18.72 3.95
N TYR A 159 0.11 17.49 4.18
CA TYR A 159 -0.20 16.59 3.06
C TYR A 159 -1.36 17.16 2.23
N PRO A 160 -1.22 17.29 0.89
CA PRO A 160 -2.22 17.95 0.06
C PRO A 160 -3.60 17.30 0.16
N GLN A 161 -4.62 18.14 0.18
CA GLN A 161 -6.02 17.75 0.12
C GLN A 161 -6.70 18.40 -1.08
N ARG A 162 -7.39 17.61 -1.90
CA ARG A 162 -8.17 18.13 -3.05
C ARG A 162 -9.56 17.51 -3.05
N PRO A 163 -10.62 18.29 -3.34
CA PRO A 163 -11.98 17.79 -3.41
C PRO A 163 -12.11 16.57 -4.33
N GLY A 164 -12.71 15.49 -3.82
CA GLY A 164 -12.96 14.28 -4.60
C GLY A 164 -11.73 13.39 -4.84
N VAL A 165 -10.56 13.73 -4.27
CA VAL A 165 -9.34 12.92 -4.34
C VAL A 165 -9.13 12.20 -3.02
N THR A 166 -8.94 10.89 -3.07
CA THR A 166 -8.56 10.07 -1.92
C THR A 166 -7.18 9.50 -2.14
N THR A 167 -6.31 9.66 -1.15
CA THR A 167 -4.97 9.06 -1.12
C THR A 167 -5.01 7.74 -0.37
N HIS A 168 -4.61 6.68 -1.06
CA HIS A 168 -4.44 5.35 -0.50
C HIS A 168 -2.95 5.09 -0.32
N TYR A 169 -2.51 4.84 0.90
CA TYR A 169 -1.08 4.74 1.19
C TYR A 169 -0.72 3.45 1.91
N ILE A 170 0.50 3.03 1.68
CA ILE A 170 1.18 2.00 2.46
C ILE A 170 2.29 2.66 3.29
N THR A 171 2.85 1.93 4.25
CA THR A 171 4.08 2.35 4.94
C THR A 171 5.29 1.65 4.33
N GLY A 172 6.42 2.36 4.25
CA GLY A 172 7.72 1.74 4.04
C GLY A 172 8.17 0.96 5.28
N ASP A 173 9.30 0.28 5.17
CA ASP A 173 9.86 -0.52 6.28
C ASP A 173 10.93 0.27 7.06
N ASP A 174 11.68 1.11 6.38
CA ASP A 174 12.93 1.71 6.86
C ASP A 174 12.83 3.21 7.26
N HIS A 175 11.70 3.86 7.07
CA HIS A 175 11.40 5.23 7.52
C HIS A 175 10.28 5.23 8.55
N GLU A 176 9.05 5.57 8.17
CA GLU A 176 7.93 5.54 9.12
C GLU A 176 7.65 4.13 9.66
N GLY A 177 7.90 3.09 8.87
CA GLY A 177 7.76 1.70 9.31
C GLY A 177 8.73 1.28 10.41
N TRP A 178 9.82 2.04 10.60
CA TRP A 178 10.76 1.83 11.69
C TRP A 178 10.09 1.83 13.07
N TRP A 179 9.08 2.66 13.29
CA TRP A 179 8.34 2.68 14.55
C TRP A 179 7.58 1.38 14.84
N LEU A 180 7.17 0.64 13.80
CA LEU A 180 6.60 -0.70 13.99
C LEU A 180 7.60 -1.66 14.63
N HIS A 181 8.84 -1.65 14.16
CA HIS A 181 9.90 -2.52 14.69
C HIS A 181 10.39 -2.08 16.07
N ARG A 182 10.52 -0.80 16.30
CA ARG A 182 11.06 -0.21 17.51
C ARG A 182 10.05 -0.14 18.65
N GLU A 183 8.80 0.22 18.35
CA GLU A 183 7.78 0.58 19.33
C GLU A 183 6.53 -0.29 19.26
N CYS A 184 6.49 -1.25 18.33
CA CYS A 184 5.33 -2.10 18.04
C CYS A 184 4.07 -1.28 17.66
N VAL A 185 4.24 -0.09 17.10
CA VAL A 185 3.14 0.78 16.67
C VAL A 185 2.94 0.61 15.17
N ASN A 186 1.74 0.19 14.74
CA ASN A 186 1.34 0.28 13.34
C ASN A 186 1.08 1.75 12.99
N VAL A 187 2.14 2.44 12.56
CA VAL A 187 2.11 3.87 12.32
C VAL A 187 1.13 4.27 11.22
N GLY A 188 0.88 3.40 10.24
CA GLY A 188 -0.09 3.66 9.18
C GLY A 188 -1.53 3.71 9.70
N GLU A 189 -1.93 2.74 10.52
CA GLU A 189 -3.25 2.75 11.18
C GLU A 189 -3.36 3.93 12.16
N TYR A 190 -2.30 4.20 12.91
CA TYR A 190 -2.26 5.28 13.87
C TYR A 190 -2.40 6.65 13.18
N PHE A 191 -1.72 6.86 12.07
CA PHE A 191 -1.85 8.06 11.25
C PHE A 191 -3.26 8.23 10.67
N GLU A 192 -3.84 7.17 10.10
CA GLU A 192 -5.22 7.21 9.59
C GLU A 192 -6.22 7.60 10.68
N MET A 193 -6.08 7.02 11.87
CA MET A 193 -6.93 7.34 13.02
C MET A 193 -6.80 8.81 13.42
N ARG A 194 -5.56 9.35 13.52
CA ARG A 194 -5.32 10.75 13.84
C ARG A 194 -5.84 11.70 12.78
N ALA A 195 -5.59 11.37 11.50
CA ALA A 195 -6.05 12.14 10.36
C ALA A 195 -7.59 12.24 10.34
N LYS A 196 -8.30 11.14 10.51
CA LYS A 196 -9.77 11.13 10.63
C LYS A 196 -10.27 11.99 11.79
N LYS A 197 -9.60 11.95 12.94
CA LYS A 197 -9.91 12.79 14.11
C LYS A 197 -9.71 14.27 13.83
N ALA A 198 -8.76 14.62 12.97
CA ALA A 198 -8.52 15.98 12.48
C ALA A 198 -9.40 16.38 11.27
N GLY A 199 -10.37 15.54 10.87
CA GLY A 199 -11.27 15.80 9.73
C GLY A 199 -10.74 15.40 8.37
N ARG A 200 -9.54 14.77 8.28
CA ARG A 200 -8.91 14.27 7.06
C ARG A 200 -9.41 12.86 6.72
N ASN A 201 -10.55 12.79 6.01
CA ASN A 201 -11.13 11.53 5.57
C ASN A 201 -10.65 11.09 4.18
N ASP A 202 -9.78 11.86 3.60
CA ASP A 202 -9.16 11.66 2.29
C ASP A 202 -7.89 10.82 2.32
N LEU A 203 -7.42 10.41 3.50
CA LEU A 203 -6.25 9.58 3.72
C LEU A 203 -6.68 8.20 4.18
N SER A 204 -6.31 7.15 3.42
CA SER A 204 -6.73 5.77 3.66
C SER A 204 -5.54 4.82 3.68
N TYR A 205 -5.32 4.19 4.82
CA TYR A 205 -4.24 3.21 5.00
C TYR A 205 -4.59 1.87 4.37
N LEU A 206 -3.69 1.32 3.58
CA LEU A 206 -3.86 0.02 2.95
C LEU A 206 -3.07 -1.11 3.62
N GLY A 207 -1.88 -0.84 4.14
CA GLY A 207 -1.07 -1.88 4.75
C GLY A 207 0.41 -1.52 4.87
N HIS A 208 1.17 -2.39 5.51
CA HIS A 208 2.62 -2.26 5.66
C HIS A 208 3.32 -2.91 4.47
N VAL A 209 4.25 -2.20 3.86
CA VAL A 209 5.11 -2.51 2.71
C VAL A 209 4.41 -2.93 1.41
N GLU A 210 3.19 -3.45 1.44
CA GLU A 210 2.45 -3.81 0.22
C GLU A 210 0.93 -3.79 0.40
N ALA A 211 0.21 -3.65 -0.70
CA ALA A 211 -1.24 -3.79 -0.74
C ALA A 211 -1.72 -4.24 -2.13
N ASP A 212 -2.73 -5.10 -2.18
CA ASP A 212 -3.36 -5.51 -3.42
C ASP A 212 -4.41 -4.50 -3.88
N ILE A 213 -4.37 -4.14 -5.14
CA ILE A 213 -5.31 -3.23 -5.79
C ILE A 213 -6.17 -4.04 -6.77
N ARG A 214 -7.39 -4.34 -6.38
CA ARG A 214 -8.33 -5.02 -7.25
C ARG A 214 -8.92 -4.03 -8.25
N LEU A 215 -8.57 -4.17 -9.50
CA LEU A 215 -9.05 -3.37 -10.63
C LEU A 215 -10.30 -4.06 -11.21
N LYS A 216 -11.49 -3.57 -10.87
CA LYS A 216 -12.74 -4.19 -11.27
C LYS A 216 -13.33 -3.51 -12.51
N CYS A 217 -13.66 -4.31 -13.53
CA CYS A 217 -14.30 -3.83 -14.75
C CYS A 217 -15.40 -4.82 -15.17
N GLY A 218 -16.64 -4.39 -15.28
CA GLY A 218 -17.76 -5.24 -15.64
C GLY A 218 -17.91 -6.43 -14.68
N LYS A 219 -17.86 -7.65 -15.23
CA LYS A 219 -17.98 -8.92 -14.47
C LYS A 219 -16.65 -9.43 -13.93
N GLY A 220 -15.52 -8.93 -14.43
CA GLY A 220 -14.19 -9.41 -14.12
C GLY A 220 -13.35 -8.41 -13.30
N ALA A 221 -12.13 -8.84 -12.99
CA ALA A 221 -11.16 -8.00 -12.31
C ALA A 221 -9.73 -8.46 -12.63
N ALA A 222 -8.80 -7.51 -12.66
CA ALA A 222 -7.36 -7.76 -12.59
C ALA A 222 -6.83 -7.37 -11.20
N VAL A 223 -5.62 -7.81 -10.87
CA VAL A 223 -4.92 -7.42 -9.64
C VAL A 223 -3.72 -6.57 -10.00
N GLY A 224 -3.67 -5.37 -9.45
CA GLY A 224 -2.45 -4.59 -9.31
C GLY A 224 -1.90 -4.74 -7.90
N ARG A 225 -0.64 -4.36 -7.66
CA ARG A 225 -0.02 -4.34 -6.35
C ARG A 225 0.77 -3.06 -6.16
N LEU A 226 0.61 -2.45 -5.00
CA LEU A 226 1.41 -1.33 -4.53
C LEU A 226 2.46 -1.88 -3.58
N MET A 227 3.75 -1.57 -3.77
CA MET A 227 4.84 -2.10 -2.95
C MET A 227 5.86 -1.04 -2.58
N HIS A 228 6.39 -1.18 -1.35
CA HIS A 228 7.59 -0.50 -0.88
C HIS A 228 8.63 -1.55 -0.52
N PRO A 229 9.38 -2.08 -1.50
CA PRO A 229 10.33 -3.16 -1.26
C PRO A 229 11.57 -2.66 -0.54
N GLY A 230 12.25 -3.55 0.16
CA GLY A 230 13.57 -3.27 0.72
C GLY A 230 14.69 -3.43 -0.30
N GLY A 231 15.92 -3.22 0.15
CA GLY A 231 17.14 -3.40 -0.64
C GLY A 231 17.78 -2.11 -1.13
N GLY A 232 18.98 -2.23 -1.72
CA GLY A 232 19.73 -1.09 -2.21
C GLY A 232 19.38 -0.68 -3.64
N SER A 233 19.80 0.55 -4.01
CA SER A 233 19.65 1.04 -5.38
C SER A 233 20.63 0.34 -6.32
N ALA A 234 20.12 -0.32 -7.35
CA ALA A 234 20.92 -0.93 -8.41
C ALA A 234 21.34 0.12 -9.46
N TYR A 235 22.42 -0.18 -10.21
CA TYR A 235 22.85 0.66 -11.32
C TYR A 235 21.81 0.67 -12.46
N ALA A 236 21.35 -0.51 -12.87
CA ALA A 236 20.28 -0.62 -13.86
C ALA A 236 18.90 -0.37 -13.21
N LEU A 237 18.13 0.58 -13.74
CA LEU A 237 16.84 1.00 -13.19
C LEU A 237 15.85 -0.16 -13.10
N SER A 238 15.81 -1.00 -14.12
CA SER A 238 14.88 -2.14 -14.20
C SER A 238 15.29 -3.36 -13.38
N TYR A 239 16.49 -3.40 -12.80
CA TYR A 239 17.00 -4.60 -12.10
C TYR A 239 16.13 -4.98 -10.91
N ALA A 240 15.84 -4.02 -10.03
CA ALA A 240 15.04 -4.29 -8.85
C ALA A 240 13.58 -4.68 -9.19
N PRO A 241 12.87 -3.98 -10.09
CA PRO A 241 11.58 -4.43 -10.59
C PRO A 241 11.58 -5.85 -11.18
N GLN A 242 12.60 -6.21 -11.97
CA GLN A 242 12.73 -7.56 -12.51
C GLN A 242 12.89 -8.60 -11.40
N LYS A 243 13.74 -8.33 -10.42
CA LYS A 243 13.92 -9.23 -9.27
C LYS A 243 12.67 -9.41 -8.42
N LEU A 244 11.88 -8.35 -8.23
CA LEU A 244 10.59 -8.44 -7.55
C LEU A 244 9.63 -9.38 -8.30
N VAL A 245 9.51 -9.19 -9.62
CA VAL A 245 8.62 -10.03 -10.44
C VAL A 245 9.10 -11.48 -10.51
N GLU A 246 10.41 -11.74 -10.51
CA GLU A 246 10.96 -13.09 -10.43
C GLU A 246 10.62 -13.79 -9.11
N ALA A 247 10.53 -13.03 -8.01
CA ALA A 247 10.23 -13.55 -6.68
C ALA A 247 8.77 -13.96 -6.50
N PHE A 248 7.83 -13.41 -7.29
CA PHE A 248 6.43 -13.80 -7.20
C PHE A 248 6.22 -15.25 -7.67
N GLN A 249 5.52 -16.02 -6.85
CA GLN A 249 5.05 -17.34 -7.24
C GLN A 249 3.93 -17.24 -8.26
N GLY A 250 3.69 -18.29 -9.05
CA GLY A 250 2.85 -18.24 -10.24
C GLY A 250 1.47 -17.61 -10.08
N GLY A 251 0.76 -17.90 -8.98
CA GLY A 251 -0.58 -17.36 -8.71
C GLY A 251 -0.63 -15.98 -8.06
N GLU A 252 0.52 -15.46 -7.63
CA GLU A 252 0.61 -14.17 -6.91
C GLU A 252 1.01 -12.99 -7.81
N LYS A 253 1.39 -13.27 -9.03
CA LYS A 253 1.89 -12.28 -9.98
C LYS A 253 0.81 -11.25 -10.33
N PRO A 254 0.97 -9.96 -9.98
CA PRO A 254 0.01 -8.93 -10.37
C PRO A 254 0.14 -8.58 -11.85
N ALA A 255 -0.87 -7.95 -12.42
CA ALA A 255 -0.80 -7.42 -13.78
C ALA A 255 -0.11 -6.04 -13.84
N VAL A 256 -0.23 -5.24 -12.77
CA VAL A 256 0.44 -3.95 -12.61
C VAL A 256 1.08 -3.89 -11.23
N LEU A 257 2.32 -3.40 -11.17
CA LEU A 257 3.09 -3.25 -9.94
C LEU A 257 3.57 -1.80 -9.82
N TRP A 258 3.08 -1.06 -8.81
CA TRP A 258 3.57 0.27 -8.45
C TRP A 258 4.60 0.15 -7.33
N ILE A 259 5.77 0.77 -7.50
CA ILE A 259 6.93 0.54 -6.65
C ILE A 259 7.47 1.87 -6.12
N GLY A 260 7.57 1.99 -4.80
CA GLY A 260 8.31 3.04 -4.09
C GLY A 260 9.77 2.67 -3.81
N HIS A 261 10.40 3.32 -2.82
CA HIS A 261 11.71 3.03 -2.23
C HIS A 261 12.94 3.49 -3.02
N TYR A 262 12.99 3.27 -4.32
CA TYR A 262 14.23 3.45 -5.08
C TYR A 262 14.52 4.90 -5.48
N HIS A 263 13.59 5.81 -5.29
CA HIS A 263 13.66 7.22 -5.70
C HIS A 263 13.96 7.42 -7.19
N LYS A 264 13.69 6.42 -8.01
CA LYS A 264 13.96 6.45 -9.45
C LYS A 264 12.71 6.09 -10.22
N TYR A 265 12.42 6.88 -11.24
CA TYR A 265 11.37 6.56 -12.18
C TYR A 265 11.85 5.55 -13.20
N ASP A 266 11.08 4.51 -13.41
CA ASP A 266 11.26 3.52 -14.48
C ASP A 266 9.90 2.88 -14.80
N TRP A 267 9.70 2.49 -16.05
CA TRP A 267 8.57 1.67 -16.48
C TRP A 267 9.05 0.55 -17.37
N CYS A 268 8.94 -0.67 -16.90
CA CYS A 268 9.36 -1.86 -17.61
C CYS A 268 8.25 -2.95 -17.57
N TYR A 269 8.41 -3.99 -18.40
CA TYR A 269 7.41 -5.05 -18.58
C TYR A 269 7.99 -6.46 -18.43
N PRO A 270 8.65 -6.80 -17.30
CA PRO A 270 9.23 -8.12 -17.07
C PRO A 270 8.12 -9.14 -16.82
N ARG A 271 8.22 -10.30 -17.49
CA ARG A 271 7.29 -11.45 -17.31
C ARG A 271 5.81 -11.03 -17.36
N GLU A 272 5.46 -10.12 -18.26
CA GLU A 272 4.10 -9.62 -18.48
C GLU A 272 3.49 -8.83 -17.31
N VAL A 273 4.33 -8.24 -16.46
CA VAL A 273 3.92 -7.33 -15.39
C VAL A 273 4.32 -5.90 -15.74
N HIS A 274 3.37 -4.98 -15.75
CA HIS A 274 3.67 -3.55 -15.88
C HIS A 274 4.25 -3.03 -14.56
N CYS A 275 5.58 -2.88 -14.48
CA CYS A 275 6.28 -2.38 -13.32
C CYS A 275 6.52 -0.88 -13.46
N ILE A 276 6.02 -0.09 -12.52
CA ILE A 276 6.11 1.37 -12.51
C ILE A 276 6.77 1.79 -11.21
N SER A 277 8.03 2.22 -11.27
CA SER A 277 8.73 2.83 -10.15
C SER A 277 8.45 4.34 -10.14
N GLY A 278 8.03 4.90 -8.99
CA GLY A 278 7.39 6.21 -8.92
C GLY A 278 8.31 7.41 -8.70
N GLY A 279 9.64 7.23 -8.68
CA GLY A 279 10.54 8.33 -8.32
C GLY A 279 10.37 8.76 -6.86
N CYS A 280 10.37 10.05 -6.58
CA CYS A 280 10.16 10.60 -5.24
C CYS A 280 9.71 12.07 -5.31
N THR A 281 9.31 12.65 -4.16
CA THR A 281 9.14 14.10 -4.02
C THR A 281 10.10 14.67 -2.96
N THR A 282 11.35 14.23 -3.03
CA THR A 282 12.44 14.74 -2.18
C THR A 282 13.68 15.02 -3.02
N ASP A 283 14.43 16.07 -2.68
CA ASP A 283 15.67 16.39 -3.34
C ASP A 283 16.80 15.42 -2.92
N GLN A 284 17.81 15.34 -3.75
CA GLN A 284 19.00 14.55 -3.45
C GLN A 284 19.76 15.14 -2.24
N SER A 285 19.77 14.41 -1.14
CA SER A 285 20.53 14.77 0.05
C SER A 285 22.06 14.61 -0.17
N ALA A 286 22.86 15.20 0.70
CA ALA A 286 24.32 15.01 0.69
C ALA A 286 24.73 13.53 0.84
N PHE A 287 23.96 12.76 1.63
CA PHE A 287 24.15 11.32 1.78
C PHE A 287 23.93 10.57 0.46
N LEU A 288 22.83 10.84 -0.24
CA LEU A 288 22.53 10.22 -1.53
C LEU A 288 23.60 10.58 -2.57
N ARG A 289 24.02 11.84 -2.61
CA ARG A 289 25.06 12.31 -3.53
C ARG A 289 26.41 11.63 -3.27
N LYS A 290 26.83 11.55 -1.99
CA LYS A 290 28.06 10.84 -1.59
C LYS A 290 28.04 9.38 -2.04
N ASN A 291 26.88 8.72 -1.95
CA ASN A 291 26.71 7.31 -2.34
C ASN A 291 26.38 7.12 -3.83
N LYS A 292 26.44 8.19 -4.64
CA LYS A 292 26.17 8.18 -6.09
C LYS A 292 24.75 7.68 -6.43
N ILE A 293 23.80 7.94 -5.55
CA ILE A 293 22.39 7.60 -5.74
C ILE A 293 21.68 8.84 -6.30
N GLY A 294 21.34 8.80 -7.58
CA GLY A 294 20.50 9.81 -8.22
C GLY A 294 19.04 9.66 -7.82
N VAL A 295 18.28 10.75 -7.86
CA VAL A 295 16.83 10.75 -7.62
C VAL A 295 16.10 11.31 -8.84
N HIS A 296 14.89 10.79 -9.11
CA HIS A 296 13.96 11.34 -10.08
C HIS A 296 12.81 11.98 -9.32
N VAL A 297 12.82 13.31 -9.28
CA VAL A 297 11.79 14.09 -8.59
C VAL A 297 10.60 14.27 -9.53
N GLY A 298 9.41 13.95 -9.05
CA GLY A 298 8.19 14.06 -9.84
C GLY A 298 7.06 13.18 -9.34
N TYR A 299 6.07 12.99 -10.20
CA TYR A 299 4.87 12.19 -9.94
C TYR A 299 4.35 11.58 -11.23
N GLY A 300 3.44 10.62 -11.13
CA GLY A 300 2.92 9.93 -12.30
C GLY A 300 1.43 9.65 -12.26
N MET A 301 0.85 9.34 -13.42
CA MET A 301 -0.53 8.92 -13.56
C MET A 301 -0.58 7.66 -14.43
N THR A 302 -1.32 6.67 -13.98
CA THR A 302 -1.53 5.41 -14.72
C THR A 302 -2.98 5.32 -15.19
N LYS A 303 -3.17 5.07 -16.49
CA LYS A 303 -4.46 4.77 -17.11
C LYS A 303 -4.46 3.31 -17.54
N ILE A 304 -5.45 2.54 -17.11
CA ILE A 304 -5.56 1.11 -17.32
C ILE A 304 -6.90 0.83 -18.00
N GLN A 305 -6.84 0.22 -19.19
CA GLN A 305 -8.02 -0.24 -19.92
C GLN A 305 -8.19 -1.74 -19.71
N GLN A 306 -9.42 -2.16 -19.42
CA GLN A 306 -9.75 -3.56 -19.16
C GLN A 306 -10.92 -4.01 -20.04
N ASP A 307 -10.91 -5.28 -20.40
CA ASP A 307 -12.07 -5.92 -20.99
C ASP A 307 -13.19 -6.08 -19.97
N LYS A 308 -14.42 -5.74 -20.35
CA LYS A 308 -15.59 -5.77 -19.46
C LYS A 308 -16.11 -7.18 -19.19
N THR A 309 -15.73 -8.15 -20.00
CA THR A 309 -16.21 -9.53 -19.93
C THR A 309 -15.49 -10.29 -18.81
N ASP A 310 -14.17 -10.24 -18.80
CA ASP A 310 -13.32 -11.00 -17.89
C ASP A 310 -12.38 -10.15 -17.02
N GLY A 311 -12.28 -8.85 -17.32
CA GLY A 311 -11.49 -7.90 -16.54
C GLY A 311 -9.99 -7.90 -16.83
N HIS A 312 -9.52 -8.66 -17.85
CA HIS A 312 -8.10 -8.64 -18.20
C HIS A 312 -7.68 -7.25 -18.72
N ILE A 313 -6.42 -6.89 -18.49
CA ILE A 313 -5.86 -5.61 -18.92
C ILE A 313 -5.53 -5.67 -20.41
N THR A 314 -6.15 -4.81 -21.19
CA THR A 314 -5.94 -4.69 -22.64
C THR A 314 -4.93 -3.63 -23.00
N ARG A 315 -4.76 -2.61 -22.14
CA ARG A 315 -3.84 -1.49 -22.37
C ARG A 315 -3.47 -0.80 -21.07
N VAL A 316 -2.19 -0.43 -20.94
CA VAL A 316 -1.70 0.46 -19.90
C VAL A 316 -1.05 1.67 -20.53
N GLN A 317 -1.31 2.85 -19.98
CA GLN A 317 -0.62 4.10 -20.28
C GLN A 317 -0.11 4.68 -18.98
N HIS A 318 1.13 5.09 -18.95
CA HIS A 318 1.70 5.77 -17.80
C HIS A 318 2.32 7.09 -18.23
N GLU A 319 1.95 8.15 -17.54
CA GLU A 319 2.48 9.49 -17.73
C GLU A 319 3.34 9.84 -16.53
N TRP A 320 4.60 10.18 -16.78
CA TRP A 320 5.52 10.68 -15.78
C TRP A 320 5.71 12.19 -15.97
N VAL A 321 5.54 12.96 -14.90
CA VAL A 321 5.77 14.40 -14.88
C VAL A 321 7.03 14.69 -14.07
N PRO A 322 8.19 14.87 -14.76
CA PRO A 322 9.43 15.18 -14.10
C PRO A 322 9.44 16.62 -13.61
N TRP A 323 10.01 16.84 -12.43
CA TRP A 323 10.14 18.16 -11.85
C TRP A 323 11.61 18.61 -11.84
N TYR A 324 11.94 19.53 -12.73
CA TYR A 324 13.29 20.09 -12.84
C TYR A 324 13.34 21.50 -12.23
N ASP A 325 14.23 21.70 -11.30
CA ASP A 325 14.52 23.02 -10.79
C ASP A 325 15.46 23.76 -11.75
N ARG A 326 14.88 24.49 -12.70
CA ARG A 326 15.64 25.25 -13.69
C ARG A 326 16.40 26.44 -13.09
N GLY A 327 15.94 26.98 -11.96
CA GLY A 327 16.57 28.07 -11.24
C GLY A 327 17.59 27.66 -10.19
N TYR A 328 17.97 26.37 -10.11
CA TYR A 328 18.85 25.86 -9.05
C TYR A 328 20.18 26.62 -8.98
N TYR A 329 20.84 26.81 -10.12
CA TYR A 329 22.13 27.49 -10.17
C TYR A 329 21.98 29.00 -10.02
N GLU A 330 20.94 29.59 -10.57
CA GLU A 330 20.62 31.02 -10.40
C GLU A 330 20.44 31.37 -8.93
N ARG A 331 19.66 30.59 -8.18
CA ARG A 331 19.49 30.81 -6.74
C ARG A 331 20.73 30.54 -5.92
N ARG A 332 21.65 29.73 -6.40
CA ARG A 332 22.87 29.37 -5.69
C ARG A 332 24.02 30.36 -5.91
N PHE A 333 24.09 30.94 -7.07
CA PHE A 333 25.24 31.75 -7.50
C PHE A 333 24.86 33.16 -7.98
N GLY A 334 23.58 33.46 -8.14
CA GLY A 334 23.04 34.80 -8.43
C GLY A 334 22.67 35.48 -7.14
#